data_3f0a2ec633d281b250b1ec1f88b72e32
#
_entry.id   3f0a2ec633d281b250b1ec1f88b72e32
#
_cell.length_a   1.000
_cell.length_b   1.000
_cell.length_c   1.000
_cell.angle_alpha   90.00
_cell.angle_beta   90.00
_cell.angle_gamma   90.00
#
_symmetry.space_group_name_H-M   'P 1'
#
loop_
_entity.id
_entity.type
_entity.pdbx_description
1 polymer ?
#
loop_
_entity_poly.entity_id
_entity_poly.type
_entity_poly.pdbx_seq_one_letter_code
_entity_poly.pdbx_strand_id
1 'polypeptide(L)'
;MNTKSLTGCALFLLSMSLGANSAAAQSKPLTSREVIARIQEHVGIPWMQQTVDTFKAGNPETEVKGIAVTMMATLDVLQRAAAAGQNLVITHEPTFFNHQDKPDDLEQKENDPVLVAKRAFIEEHGLVIWRFHDHWHRMKQDGIEKGMAHALGWEKFQDSSNQYLFAIPETDLEHLATDLKSRLNIRIIRVVGNPKLKVKKVALVPGASGFAKETRALEISDVQVLITGEPREWETVEYVADAVTEGKPNALIILGHIPSEQAGMEECVRWLKTFVSEVPVEFVPAREPFWAPHE
;
A
#
# COMPACT_ATOMS: atom_id res chain seq x y z
N MET A 1 55.43 81.38 33.44
CA MET A 1 56.25 80.20 33.62
C MET A 1 55.52 79.02 32.95
N ASN A 2 56.22 78.31 32.10
CA ASN A 2 55.78 77.41 31.05
C ASN A 2 54.86 76.27 31.46
N THR A 3 53.75 76.07 30.72
CA THR A 3 53.06 74.80 30.62
C THR A 3 53.06 74.37 29.16
N LYS A 4 53.64 73.23 28.86
CA LYS A 4 53.65 72.58 27.58
C LYS A 4 52.41 71.70 27.38
N SER A 5 51.75 71.98 26.24
CA SER A 5 50.65 71.17 25.72
C SER A 5 51.23 69.87 25.07
N LEU A 6 50.60 68.71 25.38
CA LEU A 6 50.83 67.47 24.67
C LEU A 6 49.55 67.07 23.94
N THR A 7 49.65 67.09 22.64
CA THR A 7 48.60 66.68 21.68
C THR A 7 48.62 65.16 21.52
N GLY A 8 47.61 64.46 21.98
CA GLY A 8 47.44 63.02 21.75
C GLY A 8 46.66 62.71 20.45
N CYS A 9 47.27 62.02 19.55
CA CYS A 9 46.70 61.58 18.30
C CYS A 9 45.94 60.26 18.51
N ALA A 10 44.63 60.28 18.41
CA ALA A 10 43.79 59.05 18.50
C ALA A 10 43.68 58.41 17.11
N LEU A 11 44.29 57.23 16.94
CA LEU A 11 44.07 56.36 15.78
C LEU A 11 42.72 55.65 15.90
N PHE A 12 41.79 55.95 15.02
CA PHE A 12 40.56 55.19 14.83
C PHE A 12 40.86 53.96 13.93
N LEU A 13 40.89 52.76 14.52
CA LEU A 13 40.92 51.49 13.77
C LEU A 13 39.49 51.13 13.37
N LEU A 14 39.17 51.29 12.07
CA LEU A 14 37.92 50.87 11.45
C LEU A 14 37.98 49.38 11.20
N SER A 15 37.38 48.55 12.07
CA SER A 15 37.22 47.11 11.87
C SER A 15 36.10 46.87 10.87
N MET A 16 36.42 46.53 9.62
CA MET A 16 35.49 45.99 8.62
C MET A 16 35.16 44.54 9.02
N SER A 17 34.02 44.29 9.59
CA SER A 17 33.46 42.94 9.73
C SER A 17 32.90 42.49 8.38
N LEU A 18 33.63 41.58 7.68
CA LEU A 18 33.10 40.85 6.55
C LEU A 18 32.01 39.91 7.10
N GLY A 19 30.76 40.30 6.95
CA GLY A 19 29.61 39.39 7.14
C GLY A 19 29.65 38.32 6.03
N ALA A 20 30.08 37.11 6.36
CA ALA A 20 29.89 35.97 5.49
C ALA A 20 28.40 35.67 5.44
N ASN A 21 27.71 36.15 4.43
CA ASN A 21 26.38 35.67 4.04
C ASN A 21 26.56 34.22 3.56
N SER A 22 26.41 33.23 4.47
CA SER A 22 26.19 31.84 4.12
C SER A 22 24.80 31.78 3.48
N ALA A 23 24.73 31.90 2.15
CA ALA A 23 23.56 31.52 1.41
C ALA A 23 23.38 30.02 1.63
N ALA A 24 22.48 29.65 2.55
CA ALA A 24 22.01 28.29 2.63
C ALA A 24 21.48 27.93 1.23
N ALA A 25 22.15 26.99 0.57
CA ALA A 25 21.68 26.45 -0.69
C ALA A 25 20.26 25.93 -0.43
N GLN A 26 19.23 26.59 -0.94
CA GLN A 26 17.87 26.08 -0.90
C GLN A 26 17.91 24.73 -1.59
N SER A 27 17.72 23.66 -0.84
CA SER A 27 17.58 22.34 -1.41
C SER A 27 16.42 22.39 -2.42
N LYS A 28 16.64 21.86 -3.62
CA LYS A 28 15.62 21.79 -4.66
C LYS A 28 14.39 21.06 -4.06
N PRO A 29 13.17 21.59 -4.24
CA PRO A 29 11.98 20.95 -3.74
C PRO A 29 11.86 19.51 -4.26
N LEU A 30 11.49 18.57 -3.39
CA LEU A 30 11.27 17.18 -3.76
C LEU A 30 10.01 17.07 -4.64
N THR A 31 10.16 16.63 -5.89
CA THR A 31 9.01 16.44 -6.79
C THR A 31 8.46 15.01 -6.73
N SER A 32 7.21 14.83 -7.19
CA SER A 32 6.62 13.49 -7.29
C SER A 32 7.48 12.58 -8.17
N ARG A 33 8.03 13.08 -9.27
CA ARG A 33 8.97 12.34 -10.13
C ARG A 33 10.22 11.88 -9.40
N GLU A 34 10.80 12.73 -8.57
CA GLU A 34 11.99 12.38 -7.78
C GLU A 34 11.70 11.32 -6.73
N VAL A 35 10.53 11.35 -6.09
CA VAL A 35 10.09 10.26 -5.18
C VAL A 35 9.99 8.94 -5.94
N ILE A 36 9.35 8.94 -7.12
CA ILE A 36 9.20 7.72 -7.92
C ILE A 36 10.56 7.20 -8.43
N ALA A 37 11.47 8.09 -8.83
CA ALA A 37 12.84 7.71 -9.20
C ALA A 37 13.56 6.98 -8.05
N ARG A 38 13.45 7.48 -6.81
CA ARG A 38 14.00 6.80 -5.63
C ARG A 38 13.34 5.43 -5.38
N ILE A 39 12.02 5.31 -5.57
CA ILE A 39 11.34 4.00 -5.49
C ILE A 39 11.95 3.03 -6.50
N GLN A 40 12.13 3.46 -7.75
CA GLN A 40 12.72 2.64 -8.81
C GLN A 40 14.16 2.20 -8.49
N GLU A 41 14.94 3.05 -7.85
CA GLU A 41 16.30 2.74 -7.40
C GLU A 41 16.33 1.72 -6.25
N HIS A 42 15.34 1.77 -5.35
CA HIS A 42 15.32 0.95 -4.12
C HIS A 42 14.51 -0.35 -4.25
N VAL A 43 13.73 -0.54 -5.33
CA VAL A 43 12.89 -1.73 -5.51
C VAL A 43 13.72 -3.02 -5.66
N GLY A 44 15.00 -2.90 -6.06
CA GLY A 44 15.96 -4.01 -6.09
C GLY A 44 15.75 -5.04 -7.20
N ILE A 45 14.88 -4.75 -8.18
CA ILE A 45 14.63 -5.56 -9.37
C ILE A 45 14.62 -4.66 -10.61
N PRO A 46 14.88 -5.19 -11.82
CA PRO A 46 14.80 -4.41 -13.05
C PRO A 46 13.39 -3.84 -13.26
N TRP A 47 13.33 -2.55 -13.64
CA TRP A 47 12.06 -1.91 -13.95
C TRP A 47 11.50 -2.42 -15.27
N MET A 48 10.24 -2.83 -15.25
CA MET A 48 9.53 -3.38 -16.43
C MET A 48 9.08 -2.26 -17.36
N GLN A 49 9.22 -2.49 -18.68
CA GLN A 49 8.72 -1.55 -19.68
C GLN A 49 7.19 -1.53 -19.77
N GLN A 50 6.56 -2.69 -19.55
CA GLN A 50 5.11 -2.83 -19.50
C GLN A 50 4.70 -3.09 -18.05
N THR A 51 4.10 -2.09 -17.42
CA THR A 51 3.66 -2.14 -16.03
C THR A 51 2.51 -1.18 -15.80
N VAL A 52 1.71 -1.49 -14.79
CA VAL A 52 0.69 -0.56 -14.29
C VAL A 52 1.27 0.47 -13.30
N ASP A 53 2.54 0.35 -12.92
CA ASP A 53 3.23 1.25 -11.99
C ASP A 53 3.61 2.56 -12.67
N THR A 54 2.61 3.39 -12.92
CA THR A 54 2.72 4.67 -13.63
C THR A 54 1.91 5.76 -12.94
N PHE A 55 2.17 7.00 -13.30
CA PHE A 55 1.29 8.12 -12.91
C PHE A 55 -0.09 7.93 -13.53
N LYS A 56 -1.13 8.08 -12.71
CA LYS A 56 -2.53 7.94 -13.10
C LYS A 56 -3.23 9.29 -13.23
N ALA A 57 -2.80 10.28 -12.44
CA ALA A 57 -3.32 11.63 -12.49
C ALA A 57 -2.30 12.63 -11.90
N GLY A 58 -2.49 13.90 -12.18
CA GLY A 58 -1.67 15.01 -11.70
C GLY A 58 -0.37 15.21 -12.50
N ASN A 59 0.38 16.25 -12.12
CA ASN A 59 1.64 16.59 -12.76
C ASN A 59 2.82 15.98 -11.97
N PRO A 60 3.66 15.13 -12.59
CA PRO A 60 4.82 14.53 -11.93
C PRO A 60 5.84 15.54 -11.38
N GLU A 61 5.88 16.76 -11.91
CA GLU A 61 6.77 17.83 -11.44
C GLU A 61 6.22 18.60 -10.23
N THR A 62 5.04 18.23 -9.73
CA THR A 62 4.47 18.83 -8.51
C THR A 62 5.38 18.60 -7.33
N GLU A 63 5.67 19.67 -6.58
CA GLU A 63 6.37 19.60 -5.29
C GLU A 63 5.56 18.79 -4.28
N VAL A 64 6.20 17.80 -3.67
CA VAL A 64 5.57 16.92 -2.68
C VAL A 64 5.58 17.60 -1.32
N LYS A 65 4.40 17.74 -0.71
CA LYS A 65 4.18 18.27 0.64
C LYS A 65 4.03 17.16 1.67
N GLY A 66 3.52 16.03 1.23
CA GLY A 66 3.33 14.82 2.00
C GLY A 66 2.87 13.67 1.10
N ILE A 67 3.14 12.45 1.53
CA ILE A 67 2.85 11.23 0.78
C ILE A 67 1.80 10.42 1.55
N ALA A 68 0.67 10.18 0.89
CA ALA A 68 -0.34 9.22 1.32
C ALA A 68 -0.08 7.87 0.64
N VAL A 69 0.11 6.82 1.40
CA VAL A 69 0.22 5.44 0.89
C VAL A 69 -1.07 4.71 1.22
N THR A 70 -1.66 4.07 0.25
CA THR A 70 -2.96 3.40 0.42
C THR A 70 -3.04 2.11 -0.40
N MET A 71 -3.92 1.22 0.01
CA MET A 71 -4.25 0.04 -0.81
C MET A 71 -5.07 0.44 -2.05
N MET A 72 -6.05 1.33 -1.90
CA MET A 72 -6.92 1.76 -3.00
C MET A 72 -7.24 3.25 -2.89
N ALA A 73 -6.99 4.02 -3.96
CA ALA A 73 -7.26 5.45 -4.02
C ALA A 73 -8.76 5.73 -4.22
N THR A 74 -9.60 5.36 -3.24
CA THR A 74 -11.03 5.72 -3.23
C THR A 74 -11.21 7.22 -3.04
N LEU A 75 -12.38 7.77 -3.38
CA LEU A 75 -12.64 9.19 -3.16
C LEU A 75 -12.50 9.58 -1.68
N ASP A 76 -12.97 8.73 -0.73
CA ASP A 76 -12.79 8.94 0.71
C ASP A 76 -11.30 9.01 1.10
N VAL A 77 -10.46 8.13 0.54
CA VAL A 77 -9.00 8.18 0.76
C VAL A 77 -8.41 9.49 0.24
N LEU A 78 -8.76 9.89 -0.99
CA LEU A 78 -8.27 11.13 -1.60
C LEU A 78 -8.67 12.36 -0.78
N GLN A 79 -9.91 12.40 -0.28
CA GLN A 79 -10.40 13.48 0.59
C GLN A 79 -9.61 13.56 1.89
N ARG A 80 -9.34 12.42 2.54
CA ARG A 80 -8.54 12.39 3.78
C ARG A 80 -7.09 12.77 3.54
N ALA A 81 -6.48 12.31 2.46
CA ALA A 81 -5.12 12.67 2.07
C ALA A 81 -4.99 14.17 1.82
N ALA A 82 -5.90 14.76 1.03
CA ALA A 82 -5.94 16.21 0.76
C ALA A 82 -6.13 17.02 2.05
N ALA A 83 -7.05 16.61 2.92
CA ALA A 83 -7.30 17.27 4.20
C ALA A 83 -6.08 17.21 5.14
N ALA A 84 -5.24 16.18 5.04
CA ALA A 84 -3.98 16.04 5.76
C ALA A 84 -2.79 16.77 5.10
N GLY A 85 -3.02 17.48 3.98
CA GLY A 85 -1.96 18.17 3.24
C GLY A 85 -1.05 17.26 2.41
N GLN A 86 -1.42 16.00 2.23
CA GLN A 86 -0.69 15.02 1.42
C GLN A 86 -1.13 15.15 -0.04
N ASN A 87 -0.21 15.45 -0.93
CA ASN A 87 -0.53 15.68 -2.33
C ASN A 87 0.06 14.67 -3.32
N LEU A 88 0.94 13.76 -2.85
CA LEU A 88 1.32 12.56 -3.59
C LEU A 88 0.62 11.35 -2.98
N VAL A 89 -0.22 10.66 -3.77
CA VAL A 89 -0.90 9.43 -3.36
C VAL A 89 -0.26 8.25 -4.07
N ILE A 90 0.33 7.34 -3.30
CA ILE A 90 0.85 6.06 -3.79
C ILE A 90 -0.20 5.00 -3.49
N THR A 91 -0.81 4.46 -4.53
CA THR A 91 -1.88 3.46 -4.42
C THR A 91 -1.45 2.11 -4.97
N HIS A 92 -1.89 1.03 -4.35
CA HIS A 92 -1.62 -0.32 -4.85
C HIS A 92 -2.59 -0.68 -5.98
N GLU A 93 -3.87 -0.54 -5.75
CA GLU A 93 -4.93 -0.89 -6.67
C GLU A 93 -5.39 0.30 -7.54
N PRO A 94 -6.15 0.03 -8.64
CA PRO A 94 -6.56 1.05 -9.60
C PRO A 94 -7.29 2.23 -8.98
N THR A 95 -7.04 3.40 -9.53
CA THR A 95 -7.76 4.62 -9.20
C THR A 95 -9.08 4.72 -9.96
N PHE A 96 -9.15 4.22 -11.21
CA PHE A 96 -10.24 4.45 -12.15
C PHE A 96 -10.95 3.17 -12.61
N PHE A 97 -11.27 2.28 -11.66
CA PHE A 97 -12.24 1.19 -11.79
C PHE A 97 -11.92 0.04 -12.75
N ASN A 98 -10.72 -0.03 -13.32
CA ASN A 98 -10.23 -1.23 -14.00
C ASN A 98 -8.73 -1.41 -13.83
N HIS A 99 -8.22 -2.63 -14.07
CA HIS A 99 -6.83 -2.98 -13.80
C HIS A 99 -5.81 -2.09 -14.53
N GLN A 100 -6.14 -1.58 -15.71
CA GLN A 100 -5.25 -0.72 -16.50
C GLN A 100 -5.40 0.77 -16.15
N ASP A 101 -6.31 1.14 -15.25
CA ASP A 101 -6.73 2.52 -15.00
C ASP A 101 -7.23 3.25 -16.26
N LYS A 102 -7.80 2.49 -17.20
CA LYS A 102 -8.41 2.99 -18.45
C LYS A 102 -9.89 2.67 -18.42
N PRO A 103 -10.74 3.53 -17.87
CA PRO A 103 -12.16 3.27 -17.72
C PRO A 103 -12.93 3.55 -19.03
N ASP A 104 -12.48 2.94 -20.15
CA ASP A 104 -13.01 3.16 -21.49
C ASP A 104 -14.54 2.97 -21.57
N ASP A 105 -15.08 1.98 -20.84
CA ASP A 105 -16.52 1.73 -20.77
C ASP A 105 -17.31 2.88 -20.13
N LEU A 106 -16.68 3.61 -19.19
CA LEU A 106 -17.28 4.78 -18.53
C LEU A 106 -17.04 6.05 -19.34
N GLU A 107 -15.91 6.17 -20.02
CA GLU A 107 -15.58 7.32 -20.88
C GLU A 107 -16.44 7.36 -22.13
N GLN A 108 -16.76 6.20 -22.74
CA GLN A 108 -17.66 6.09 -23.91
C GLN A 108 -19.10 6.53 -23.60
N LYS A 109 -19.50 6.52 -22.34
CA LYS A 109 -20.82 6.98 -21.88
C LYS A 109 -20.87 8.49 -21.59
N GLU A 110 -20.05 9.29 -22.23
CA GLU A 110 -19.92 10.74 -22.03
C GLU A 110 -20.46 11.24 -20.68
N ASN A 111 -19.55 11.54 -19.72
CA ASN A 111 -19.88 12.14 -18.43
C ASN A 111 -20.42 11.16 -17.36
N ASP A 112 -19.82 9.97 -17.17
CA ASP A 112 -20.11 9.22 -15.96
C ASP A 112 -19.88 10.11 -14.70
N PRO A 113 -20.93 10.36 -13.89
CA PRO A 113 -20.85 11.36 -12.83
C PRO A 113 -19.87 11.00 -11.72
N VAL A 114 -19.63 9.70 -11.47
CA VAL A 114 -18.70 9.21 -10.44
C VAL A 114 -17.25 9.43 -10.88
N LEU A 115 -16.95 9.07 -12.14
CA LEU A 115 -15.63 9.28 -12.72
C LEU A 115 -15.30 10.77 -12.83
N VAL A 116 -16.25 11.58 -13.32
CA VAL A 116 -16.10 13.04 -13.46
C VAL A 116 -15.85 13.67 -12.09
N ALA A 117 -16.63 13.35 -11.08
CA ALA A 117 -16.47 13.91 -9.72
C ALA A 117 -15.11 13.54 -9.11
N LYS A 118 -14.66 12.29 -9.30
CA LYS A 118 -13.35 11.84 -8.79
C LYS A 118 -12.19 12.57 -9.48
N ARG A 119 -12.24 12.74 -10.80
CA ARG A 119 -11.23 13.48 -11.58
C ARG A 119 -11.20 14.95 -11.20
N ALA A 120 -12.37 15.59 -11.08
CA ALA A 120 -12.48 16.99 -10.67
C ALA A 120 -11.88 17.20 -9.26
N PHE A 121 -12.13 16.29 -8.31
CA PHE A 121 -11.54 16.37 -6.99
C PHE A 121 -10.01 16.29 -7.01
N ILE A 122 -9.45 15.37 -7.79
CA ILE A 122 -8.00 15.20 -7.94
C ILE A 122 -7.37 16.50 -8.52
N GLU A 123 -7.98 17.08 -9.55
CA GLU A 123 -7.51 18.29 -10.19
C GLU A 123 -7.61 19.50 -9.27
N GLU A 124 -8.78 19.73 -8.63
CA GLU A 124 -9.04 20.84 -7.71
C GLU A 124 -8.06 20.90 -6.55
N HIS A 125 -7.66 19.72 -6.03
CA HIS A 125 -6.74 19.62 -4.90
C HIS A 125 -5.28 19.42 -5.31
N GLY A 126 -4.96 19.46 -6.61
CA GLY A 126 -3.60 19.31 -7.13
C GLY A 126 -2.94 17.99 -6.72
N LEU A 127 -3.73 16.93 -6.60
CA LEU A 127 -3.22 15.62 -6.21
C LEU A 127 -2.48 14.96 -7.36
N VAL A 128 -1.37 14.29 -7.03
CA VAL A 128 -0.64 13.41 -7.94
C VAL A 128 -0.88 11.98 -7.50
N ILE A 129 -1.37 11.13 -8.41
CA ILE A 129 -1.66 9.74 -8.13
C ILE A 129 -0.66 8.87 -8.90
N TRP A 130 0.04 8.01 -8.18
CA TRP A 130 0.95 7.03 -8.75
C TRP A 130 0.62 5.63 -8.25
N ARG A 131 0.59 4.65 -9.15
CA ARG A 131 0.30 3.26 -8.79
C ARG A 131 1.60 2.48 -8.56
N PHE A 132 1.63 1.65 -7.50
CA PHE A 132 2.73 0.78 -7.13
C PHE A 132 2.23 -0.63 -6.82
N HIS A 133 2.12 -1.45 -7.86
CA HIS A 133 1.53 -2.79 -7.81
C HIS A 133 2.52 -3.85 -8.29
N ASP A 134 2.89 -3.82 -9.58
CA ASP A 134 3.63 -4.91 -10.21
C ASP A 134 5.01 -5.12 -9.59
N HIS A 135 5.75 -4.04 -9.35
CA HIS A 135 7.08 -4.14 -8.75
C HIS A 135 7.01 -4.42 -7.26
N TRP A 136 5.97 -3.95 -6.55
CA TRP A 136 5.77 -4.24 -5.14
C TRP A 136 5.55 -5.74 -4.87
N HIS A 137 4.78 -6.40 -5.76
CA HIS A 137 4.62 -7.85 -5.76
C HIS A 137 5.86 -8.64 -6.21
N ARG A 138 6.69 -8.05 -7.05
CA ARG A 138 7.85 -8.73 -7.64
C ARG A 138 9.17 -8.55 -6.89
N MET A 139 9.18 -7.76 -5.84
CA MET A 139 10.35 -7.67 -4.96
C MET A 139 10.77 -9.06 -4.49
N LYS A 140 12.05 -9.24 -4.13
CA LYS A 140 12.58 -10.53 -3.65
C LYS A 140 11.69 -11.16 -2.57
N GLN A 141 11.09 -10.33 -1.72
CA GLN A 141 9.99 -10.68 -0.84
C GLN A 141 8.81 -9.78 -1.24
N ASP A 142 7.72 -10.41 -1.68
CA ASP A 142 6.48 -9.72 -2.04
C ASP A 142 6.06 -8.80 -0.89
N GLY A 143 5.90 -7.49 -1.18
CA GLY A 143 5.63 -6.50 -0.15
C GLY A 143 4.25 -6.65 0.48
N ILE A 144 3.26 -7.15 -0.28
CA ILE A 144 1.92 -7.44 0.22
C ILE A 144 1.95 -8.65 1.17
N GLU A 145 2.55 -9.76 0.72
CA GLU A 145 2.66 -10.98 1.53
C GLU A 145 3.47 -10.74 2.81
N LYS A 146 4.56 -9.95 2.73
CA LYS A 146 5.36 -9.55 3.89
C LYS A 146 4.55 -8.75 4.91
N GLY A 147 3.82 -7.73 4.45
CA GLY A 147 2.99 -6.92 5.33
C GLY A 147 1.87 -7.72 5.98
N MET A 148 1.24 -8.63 5.23
CA MET A 148 0.22 -9.53 5.76
C MET A 148 0.79 -10.50 6.80
N ALA A 149 1.94 -11.14 6.52
CA ALA A 149 2.62 -12.00 7.48
C ALA A 149 2.95 -11.26 8.79
N HIS A 150 3.41 -10.00 8.67
CA HIS A 150 3.68 -9.13 9.81
C HIS A 150 2.42 -8.81 10.61
N ALA A 151 1.34 -8.37 9.95
CA ALA A 151 0.08 -8.03 10.62
C ALA A 151 -0.54 -9.23 11.35
N LEU A 152 -0.35 -10.44 10.83
CA LEU A 152 -0.80 -11.69 11.44
C LEU A 152 0.17 -12.25 12.50
N GLY A 153 1.39 -11.72 12.60
CA GLY A 153 2.45 -12.29 13.46
C GLY A 153 2.90 -13.67 12.99
N TRP A 154 2.85 -13.90 11.68
CA TRP A 154 3.11 -15.20 11.05
C TRP A 154 4.50 -15.33 10.40
N GLU A 155 5.37 -14.33 10.48
CA GLU A 155 6.69 -14.33 9.83
C GLU A 155 7.50 -15.62 10.13
N LYS A 156 7.44 -16.08 11.39
CA LYS A 156 8.16 -17.28 11.83
C LYS A 156 7.53 -18.61 11.38
N PHE A 157 6.32 -18.58 10.84
CA PHE A 157 5.59 -19.74 10.35
C PHE A 157 5.64 -19.85 8.83
N GLN A 158 6.20 -18.85 8.14
CA GLN A 158 6.28 -18.80 6.68
C GLN A 158 7.25 -19.88 6.17
N ASP A 159 6.85 -20.57 5.10
CA ASP A 159 7.71 -21.53 4.42
C ASP A 159 8.86 -20.81 3.70
N SER A 160 10.08 -21.32 3.87
CA SER A 160 11.27 -20.65 3.31
C SER A 160 11.39 -20.74 1.78
N SER A 161 10.69 -21.70 1.16
CA SER A 161 10.68 -21.93 -0.29
C SER A 161 9.46 -21.35 -0.98
N ASN A 162 8.39 -21.03 -0.22
CA ASN A 162 7.14 -20.58 -0.75
C ASN A 162 6.46 -19.55 0.17
N GLN A 163 6.57 -18.28 -0.18
CA GLN A 163 6.16 -17.14 0.65
C GLN A 163 4.67 -17.14 1.04
N TYR A 164 3.79 -17.75 0.24
CA TYR A 164 2.36 -17.81 0.55
C TYR A 164 1.93 -19.01 1.42
N LEU A 165 2.87 -19.89 1.82
CA LEU A 165 2.58 -21.03 2.69
C LEU A 165 3.01 -20.77 4.13
N PHE A 166 2.17 -21.17 5.07
CA PHE A 166 2.42 -21.01 6.50
C PHE A 166 2.08 -22.29 7.27
N ALA A 167 3.04 -22.76 8.09
CA ALA A 167 2.86 -23.84 9.06
C ALA A 167 2.51 -23.25 10.43
N ILE A 168 1.22 -23.00 10.67
CA ILE A 168 0.73 -22.38 11.90
C ILE A 168 0.54 -23.38 13.05
N PRO A 169 0.51 -22.95 14.33
CA PRO A 169 0.07 -23.80 15.41
C PRO A 169 -1.32 -24.40 15.14
N GLU A 170 -1.53 -25.68 15.49
CA GLU A 170 -2.82 -26.32 15.25
C GLU A 170 -3.97 -25.52 15.89
N THR A 171 -4.97 -25.27 15.08
CA THR A 171 -6.21 -24.62 15.47
C THR A 171 -7.40 -25.29 14.76
N ASP A 172 -8.62 -24.83 14.95
CA ASP A 172 -9.74 -25.18 14.06
C ASP A 172 -10.11 -24.01 13.16
N LEU A 173 -10.89 -24.29 12.12
CA LEU A 173 -11.25 -23.30 11.09
C LEU A 173 -12.00 -22.11 11.67
N GLU A 174 -12.92 -22.33 12.63
CA GLU A 174 -13.71 -21.26 13.25
C GLU A 174 -12.83 -20.29 14.06
N HIS A 175 -11.90 -20.83 14.86
CA HIS A 175 -10.94 -20.00 15.61
C HIS A 175 -9.97 -19.26 14.66
N LEU A 176 -9.48 -19.95 13.61
CA LEU A 176 -8.64 -19.31 12.60
C LEU A 176 -9.35 -18.12 11.94
N ALA A 177 -10.59 -18.31 11.48
CA ALA A 177 -11.36 -17.25 10.85
C ALA A 177 -11.62 -16.07 11.81
N THR A 178 -11.90 -16.37 13.08
CA THR A 178 -12.13 -15.37 14.13
C THR A 178 -10.84 -14.57 14.44
N ASP A 179 -9.71 -15.25 14.53
CA ASP A 179 -8.41 -14.60 14.76
C ASP A 179 -8.02 -13.68 13.61
N LEU A 180 -8.17 -14.14 12.35
CA LEU A 180 -7.95 -13.33 11.15
C LEU A 180 -8.84 -12.08 11.13
N LYS A 181 -10.14 -12.26 11.39
CA LYS A 181 -11.11 -11.16 11.46
C LYS A 181 -10.69 -10.10 12.48
N SER A 182 -10.25 -10.55 13.66
CA SER A 182 -9.81 -9.67 14.74
C SER A 182 -8.51 -8.93 14.41
N ARG A 183 -7.47 -9.66 13.97
CA ARG A 183 -6.14 -9.09 13.70
C ARG A 183 -6.15 -8.10 12.55
N LEU A 184 -6.94 -8.38 11.52
CA LEU A 184 -7.04 -7.53 10.33
C LEU A 184 -8.18 -6.50 10.45
N ASN A 185 -8.89 -6.46 11.58
CA ASN A 185 -10.03 -5.56 11.83
C ASN A 185 -11.11 -5.62 10.72
N ILE A 186 -11.43 -6.83 10.27
CA ILE A 186 -12.40 -7.08 9.19
C ILE A 186 -13.80 -7.16 9.78
N ARG A 187 -14.78 -6.46 9.18
CA ARG A 187 -16.18 -6.53 9.61
C ARG A 187 -16.90 -7.78 9.10
N ILE A 188 -16.67 -8.13 7.84
CA ILE A 188 -17.30 -9.25 7.16
C ILE A 188 -16.25 -10.20 6.64
N ILE A 189 -16.29 -11.44 7.10
CA ILE A 189 -15.48 -12.55 6.61
C ILE A 189 -16.41 -13.67 6.14
N ARG A 190 -16.07 -14.34 5.06
CA ARG A 190 -16.84 -15.48 4.54
C ARG A 190 -15.99 -16.73 4.55
N VAL A 191 -16.59 -17.86 4.90
CA VAL A 191 -15.88 -19.13 5.08
C VAL A 191 -16.63 -20.27 4.42
N VAL A 192 -15.92 -21.13 3.69
CA VAL A 192 -16.41 -22.42 3.18
C VAL A 192 -15.62 -23.53 3.85
N GLY A 193 -16.31 -24.51 4.44
CA GLY A 193 -15.67 -25.63 5.10
C GLY A 193 -16.31 -26.00 6.44
N ASN A 194 -15.80 -27.07 7.05
CA ASN A 194 -16.27 -27.51 8.37
C ASN A 194 -15.64 -26.64 9.48
N PRO A 195 -16.41 -25.92 10.32
CA PRO A 195 -15.86 -25.09 11.41
C PRO A 195 -14.88 -25.82 12.33
N LYS A 196 -15.05 -27.14 12.50
CA LYS A 196 -14.20 -27.99 13.36
C LYS A 196 -13.00 -28.60 12.64
N LEU A 197 -12.77 -28.26 11.35
CA LEU A 197 -11.60 -28.73 10.60
C LEU A 197 -10.33 -28.32 11.33
N LYS A 198 -9.46 -29.31 11.61
CA LYS A 198 -8.15 -29.02 12.21
C LYS A 198 -7.19 -28.49 11.14
N VAL A 199 -6.57 -27.37 11.44
CA VAL A 199 -5.74 -26.62 10.51
C VAL A 199 -4.34 -26.45 11.09
N LYS A 200 -3.33 -26.79 10.29
CA LYS A 200 -1.89 -26.60 10.58
C LYS A 200 -1.15 -25.90 9.45
N LYS A 201 -1.61 -26.08 8.20
CA LYS A 201 -0.96 -25.51 7.02
C LYS A 201 -1.97 -24.76 6.18
N VAL A 202 -1.67 -23.51 5.94
CA VAL A 202 -2.53 -22.60 5.18
C VAL A 202 -1.77 -22.00 4.00
N ALA A 203 -2.51 -21.65 2.96
CA ALA A 203 -2.02 -20.79 1.88
C ALA A 203 -2.69 -19.42 2.01
N LEU A 204 -1.88 -18.35 2.12
CA LEU A 204 -2.34 -16.97 2.12
C LEU A 204 -2.07 -16.36 0.74
N VAL A 205 -3.11 -16.16 -0.03
CA VAL A 205 -3.08 -15.68 -1.41
C VAL A 205 -3.95 -14.44 -1.52
N PRO A 206 -3.42 -13.25 -1.15
CA PRO A 206 -4.20 -12.03 -1.06
C PRO A 206 -4.66 -11.48 -2.42
N GLY A 207 -5.54 -10.48 -2.39
CA GLY A 207 -6.05 -9.78 -3.55
C GLY A 207 -6.97 -10.61 -4.43
N ALA A 208 -7.03 -10.25 -5.72
CA ALA A 208 -7.77 -10.96 -6.77
C ALA A 208 -6.82 -11.86 -7.58
N SER A 209 -6.22 -12.85 -6.93
CA SER A 209 -5.13 -13.68 -7.48
C SER A 209 -5.57 -14.63 -8.61
N GLY A 210 -6.87 -14.92 -8.69
CA GLY A 210 -7.51 -15.72 -9.73
C GLY A 210 -7.42 -17.24 -9.53
N PHE A 211 -8.39 -17.94 -10.12
CA PHE A 211 -8.68 -19.36 -9.93
C PHE A 211 -7.46 -20.27 -10.03
N ALA A 212 -6.63 -20.08 -11.06
CA ALA A 212 -5.48 -20.96 -11.29
C ALA A 212 -4.39 -20.86 -10.22
N LYS A 213 -4.18 -19.69 -9.59
CA LYS A 213 -3.23 -19.54 -8.47
C LYS A 213 -3.83 -20.10 -7.19
N GLU A 214 -5.09 -19.85 -6.97
CA GLU A 214 -5.84 -20.25 -5.78
C GLU A 214 -5.99 -21.77 -5.69
N THR A 215 -6.38 -22.45 -6.77
CA THR A 215 -6.51 -23.91 -6.81
C THR A 215 -5.16 -24.61 -6.69
N ARG A 216 -4.12 -24.11 -7.38
CA ARG A 216 -2.76 -24.66 -7.22
C ARG A 216 -2.26 -24.57 -5.78
N ALA A 217 -2.64 -23.54 -5.03
CA ALA A 217 -2.28 -23.42 -3.63
C ALA A 217 -2.94 -24.51 -2.77
N LEU A 218 -4.18 -24.90 -3.08
CA LEU A 218 -4.91 -26.00 -2.41
C LEU A 218 -4.43 -27.41 -2.83
N GLU A 219 -3.83 -27.53 -4.00
CA GLU A 219 -3.25 -28.80 -4.48
C GLU A 219 -1.91 -29.15 -3.80
N ILE A 220 -1.28 -28.16 -3.12
CA ILE A 220 -0.06 -28.40 -2.36
C ILE A 220 -0.36 -29.33 -1.19
N SER A 221 0.47 -30.35 -1.05
CA SER A 221 0.32 -31.38 0.01
C SER A 221 0.13 -30.73 1.39
N ASP A 222 -0.87 -31.23 2.10
CA ASP A 222 -1.22 -30.85 3.48
C ASP A 222 -1.74 -29.41 3.68
N VAL A 223 -2.00 -28.65 2.63
CA VAL A 223 -2.71 -27.38 2.75
C VAL A 223 -4.19 -27.63 3.01
N GLN A 224 -4.66 -27.25 4.19
CA GLN A 224 -6.06 -27.39 4.58
C GLN A 224 -6.89 -26.16 4.21
N VAL A 225 -6.33 -24.96 4.30
CA VAL A 225 -7.08 -23.72 4.13
C VAL A 225 -6.42 -22.79 3.12
N LEU A 226 -7.20 -22.33 2.16
CA LEU A 226 -6.89 -21.18 1.34
C LEU A 226 -7.47 -19.92 2.00
N ILE A 227 -6.62 -18.92 2.21
CA ILE A 227 -7.01 -17.59 2.68
C ILE A 227 -6.77 -16.64 1.52
N THR A 228 -7.82 -16.00 0.99
CA THR A 228 -7.73 -15.14 -0.19
C THR A 228 -8.53 -13.85 -0.02
N GLY A 229 -8.36 -12.91 -0.94
CA GLY A 229 -9.04 -11.61 -0.90
C GLY A 229 -10.37 -11.63 -1.64
N GLU A 230 -10.33 -11.75 -2.97
CA GLU A 230 -11.49 -11.59 -3.87
C GLU A 230 -11.55 -12.72 -4.91
N PRO A 231 -11.96 -13.94 -4.50
CA PRO A 231 -12.17 -15.04 -5.43
C PRO A 231 -13.50 -14.85 -6.18
N ARG A 232 -13.58 -15.36 -7.40
CA ARG A 232 -14.86 -15.49 -8.10
C ARG A 232 -15.70 -16.60 -7.50
N GLU A 233 -16.96 -16.31 -7.19
CA GLU A 233 -17.83 -17.27 -6.51
C GLU A 233 -18.08 -18.54 -7.31
N TRP A 234 -18.33 -18.42 -8.62
CA TRP A 234 -18.55 -19.58 -9.52
C TRP A 234 -17.27 -20.36 -9.90
N GLU A 235 -16.10 -19.94 -9.42
CA GLU A 235 -14.81 -20.61 -9.63
C GLU A 235 -14.31 -21.18 -8.30
N THR A 236 -13.49 -20.46 -7.56
CA THR A 236 -12.79 -20.95 -6.36
C THR A 236 -13.73 -21.32 -5.22
N VAL A 237 -14.83 -20.59 -5.04
CA VAL A 237 -15.78 -20.86 -3.96
C VAL A 237 -16.49 -22.19 -4.22
N GLU A 238 -17.01 -22.41 -5.43
CA GLU A 238 -17.67 -23.68 -5.79
C GLU A 238 -16.69 -24.85 -5.82
N TYR A 239 -15.45 -24.62 -6.33
CA TYR A 239 -14.40 -25.65 -6.29
C TYR A 239 -14.13 -26.17 -4.87
N VAL A 240 -14.04 -25.26 -3.88
CA VAL A 240 -13.83 -25.66 -2.49
C VAL A 240 -15.08 -26.28 -1.89
N ALA A 241 -16.27 -25.77 -2.22
CA ALA A 241 -17.54 -26.34 -1.78
C ALA A 241 -17.70 -27.81 -2.25
N ASP A 242 -17.33 -28.08 -3.51
CA ASP A 242 -17.31 -29.45 -4.06
C ASP A 242 -16.29 -30.33 -3.36
N ALA A 243 -15.07 -29.81 -3.10
CA ALA A 243 -14.05 -30.56 -2.35
C ALA A 243 -14.53 -30.92 -0.94
N VAL A 244 -15.22 -30.01 -0.25
CA VAL A 244 -15.83 -30.29 1.07
C VAL A 244 -16.93 -31.34 0.96
N THR A 245 -17.76 -31.27 -0.08
CA THR A 245 -18.83 -32.24 -0.35
C THR A 245 -18.27 -33.66 -0.63
N GLU A 246 -17.12 -33.74 -1.31
CA GLU A 246 -16.37 -34.98 -1.51
C GLU A 246 -15.69 -35.51 -0.23
N GLY A 247 -15.76 -34.79 0.87
CA GLY A 247 -15.13 -35.16 2.16
C GLY A 247 -13.65 -34.83 2.26
N LYS A 248 -13.12 -33.99 1.37
CA LYS A 248 -11.73 -33.52 1.47
C LYS A 248 -11.57 -32.55 2.66
N PRO A 249 -10.43 -32.55 3.36
CA PRO A 249 -10.17 -31.66 4.48
C PRO A 249 -9.73 -30.26 3.99
N ASN A 250 -10.49 -29.67 3.10
CA ASN A 250 -10.22 -28.34 2.55
C ASN A 250 -11.20 -27.27 3.08
N ALA A 251 -10.75 -26.04 3.10
CA ALA A 251 -11.57 -24.89 3.43
C ALA A 251 -11.09 -23.63 2.72
N LEU A 252 -11.95 -22.63 2.65
CA LEU A 252 -11.69 -21.30 2.10
C LEU A 252 -12.09 -20.23 3.10
N ILE A 253 -11.22 -19.23 3.29
CA ILE A 253 -11.51 -18.01 4.03
C ILE A 253 -11.35 -16.84 3.09
N ILE A 254 -12.40 -16.01 2.96
CA ILE A 254 -12.44 -14.83 2.10
C ILE A 254 -12.38 -13.59 2.98
N LEU A 255 -11.27 -12.86 2.88
CA LEU A 255 -11.01 -11.66 3.67
C LEU A 255 -11.64 -10.39 3.10
N GLY A 256 -11.87 -10.36 1.79
CA GLY A 256 -12.11 -9.17 0.98
C GLY A 256 -10.81 -8.59 0.42
N HIS A 257 -10.88 -7.92 -0.74
CA HIS A 257 -9.68 -7.42 -1.45
C HIS A 257 -8.89 -6.44 -0.57
N ILE A 258 -9.53 -5.35 -0.15
CA ILE A 258 -8.88 -4.32 0.68
C ILE A 258 -8.22 -4.91 1.94
N PRO A 259 -8.94 -5.67 2.80
CA PRO A 259 -8.34 -6.19 4.03
C PRO A 259 -7.19 -7.18 3.78
N SER A 260 -7.19 -7.89 2.65
CA SER A 260 -6.15 -8.86 2.33
C SER A 260 -4.83 -8.27 1.88
N GLU A 261 -4.78 -6.97 1.56
CA GLU A 261 -3.58 -6.33 1.00
C GLU A 261 -3.14 -5.04 1.71
N GLN A 262 -4.04 -4.37 2.45
CA GLN A 262 -3.69 -3.07 3.01
C GLN A 262 -2.54 -3.10 4.02
N ALA A 263 -2.32 -4.20 4.74
CA ALA A 263 -1.16 -4.35 5.61
C ALA A 263 0.17 -4.34 4.82
N GLY A 264 0.15 -4.79 3.56
CA GLY A 264 1.27 -4.66 2.63
C GLY A 264 1.58 -3.21 2.29
N MET A 265 0.57 -2.33 2.27
CA MET A 265 0.81 -0.91 2.04
C MET A 265 1.26 -0.16 3.30
N GLU A 266 0.96 -0.65 4.49
CA GLU A 266 1.65 -0.20 5.71
C GLU A 266 3.14 -0.58 5.70
N GLU A 267 3.48 -1.77 5.17
CA GLU A 267 4.87 -2.16 4.93
C GLU A 267 5.55 -1.23 3.93
N CYS A 268 4.83 -0.81 2.88
CA CYS A 268 5.32 0.17 1.91
C CYS A 268 5.69 1.51 2.58
N VAL A 269 4.89 1.99 3.55
CA VAL A 269 5.23 3.18 4.34
C VAL A 269 6.53 2.98 5.11
N ARG A 270 6.71 1.83 5.78
CA ARG A 270 7.94 1.52 6.51
C ARG A 270 9.15 1.51 5.59
N TRP A 271 9.01 0.91 4.42
CA TRP A 271 10.04 0.85 3.40
C TRP A 271 10.37 2.22 2.82
N LEU A 272 9.37 3.03 2.43
CA LEU A 272 9.57 4.38 1.91
C LEU A 272 10.31 5.30 2.89
N LYS A 273 10.01 5.21 4.18
CA LYS A 273 10.67 5.99 5.23
C LYS A 273 12.16 5.69 5.39
N THR A 274 12.67 4.62 4.78
CA THR A 274 14.12 4.32 4.80
C THR A 274 14.93 5.21 3.86
N PHE A 275 14.30 5.86 2.88
CA PHE A 275 14.98 6.69 1.86
C PHE A 275 14.22 7.97 1.47
N VAL A 276 13.04 8.24 2.04
CA VAL A 276 12.29 9.50 1.92
C VAL A 276 12.08 10.04 3.32
N SER A 277 12.78 11.12 3.66
CA SER A 277 12.74 11.76 4.99
C SER A 277 12.36 13.23 4.96
N GLU A 278 12.30 13.85 3.77
CA GLU A 278 12.08 15.29 3.60
C GLU A 278 10.63 15.70 3.83
N VAL A 279 9.69 14.76 3.66
CA VAL A 279 8.26 15.00 3.81
C VAL A 279 7.60 13.87 4.62
N PRO A 280 6.44 14.12 5.25
CA PRO A 280 5.67 13.07 5.91
C PRO A 280 5.26 11.96 4.93
N VAL A 281 5.44 10.70 5.32
CA VAL A 281 4.94 9.51 4.61
C VAL A 281 4.01 8.77 5.54
N GLU A 282 2.74 8.66 5.20
CA GLU A 282 1.73 8.08 6.08
C GLU A 282 0.84 7.08 5.36
N PHE A 283 0.40 6.06 6.10
CA PHE A 283 -0.61 5.13 5.62
C PHE A 283 -2.01 5.75 5.79
N VAL A 284 -2.77 5.76 4.70
CA VAL A 284 -4.17 6.18 4.68
C VAL A 284 -5.02 4.97 4.34
N PRO A 285 -5.64 4.31 5.33
CA PRO A 285 -6.36 3.05 5.10
C PRO A 285 -7.57 3.26 4.19
N ALA A 286 -7.73 2.39 3.20
CA ALA A 286 -8.98 2.29 2.48
C ALA A 286 -10.02 1.62 3.39
N ARG A 287 -11.22 2.20 3.46
CA ARG A 287 -12.30 1.65 4.28
C ARG A 287 -13.00 0.52 3.54
N GLU A 288 -13.32 -0.55 4.27
CA GLU A 288 -14.16 -1.62 3.75
C GLU A 288 -15.57 -1.06 3.48
N PRO A 289 -16.06 -1.10 2.21
CA PRO A 289 -17.35 -0.49 1.86
C PRO A 289 -18.55 -1.33 2.29
N PHE A 290 -18.32 -2.62 2.58
CA PHE A 290 -19.39 -3.57 2.88
C PHE A 290 -19.91 -3.43 4.30
N TRP A 291 -21.19 -3.67 4.48
CA TRP A 291 -21.84 -3.86 5.76
C TRP A 291 -22.84 -5.03 5.65
N ALA A 292 -23.07 -5.72 6.73
CA ALA A 292 -24.10 -6.75 6.81
C ALA A 292 -25.30 -6.20 7.60
N PRO A 293 -26.54 -6.44 7.16
CA PRO A 293 -27.70 -6.18 8.01
C PRO A 293 -27.56 -7.00 9.31
N HIS A 294 -28.01 -6.43 10.42
CA HIS A 294 -28.07 -7.16 11.68
C HIS A 294 -29.13 -8.26 11.58
N GLU A 295 -28.79 -9.46 12.06
CA GLU A 295 -29.77 -10.53 12.28
C GLU A 295 -30.72 -10.21 13.43
#